data_8a4551e53f7570bef2af3db6ec16d854
#
_entry.id   8a4551e53f7570bef2af3db6ec16d854
#
_cell.length_a   1.000
_cell.length_b   1.000
_cell.length_c   1.000
_cell.angle_alpha   90.00
_cell.angle_beta   90.00
_cell.angle_gamma   90.00
#
_symmetry.space_group_name_H-M   'P 1'
#
loop_
_entity.id
_entity.type
_entity.pdbx_description
1 polymer ?
#
loop_
_entity_poly.entity_id
_entity_poly.type
_entity_poly.pdbx_seq_one_letter_code
_entity_poly.pdbx_strand_id
1 'polypeptide(L)'
;MLNIYLSGEIHTDWREEIINLCKNDNLNISFSSPITNHEASDNCGVEILGKEEKKFWKDSKGANINSIKTRKAIKDADIVIVKFGEKYKQWNAAFDAGFAAALNKSIIVIHNDEHQHALKEVDAAASAVAKDQYQVVRILKYILEGSLN
;
A
#
# COMPACT_ATOMS: atom_id res chain seq x y z
N MET A 1 15.06 -12.83 -2.16
CA MET A 1 14.50 -11.70 -1.37
C MET A 1 13.16 -11.33 -1.99
N LEU A 2 12.11 -11.31 -1.19
CA LEU A 2 10.76 -10.96 -1.62
C LEU A 2 10.57 -9.44 -1.54
N ASN A 3 10.08 -8.81 -2.61
CA ASN A 3 9.85 -7.36 -2.66
C ASN A 3 8.37 -7.05 -2.41
N ILE A 4 8.08 -6.27 -1.40
CA ILE A 4 6.71 -5.94 -0.99
C ILE A 4 6.48 -4.42 -1.03
N TYR A 5 5.38 -4.02 -1.64
CA TYR A 5 4.90 -2.63 -1.60
C TYR A 5 3.74 -2.49 -0.60
N LEU A 6 3.85 -1.53 0.31
CA LEU A 6 2.88 -1.25 1.36
C LEU A 6 2.05 -0.01 1.00
N SER A 7 0.89 -0.21 0.39
CA SER A 7 -0.07 0.83 0.01
C SER A 7 -1.15 1.03 1.07
N GLY A 8 -1.78 2.16 1.07
CA GLY A 8 -2.99 2.39 1.86
C GLY A 8 -2.87 3.52 2.86
N GLU A 9 -3.64 3.44 3.95
CA GLU A 9 -3.77 4.50 4.94
C GLU A 9 -2.42 4.90 5.55
N ILE A 10 -2.29 6.18 5.93
CA ILE A 10 -1.04 6.78 6.41
C ILE A 10 -1.15 7.32 7.83
N HIS A 11 -2.21 6.98 8.57
CA HIS A 11 -2.52 7.56 9.88
C HIS A 11 -2.14 6.69 11.07
N THR A 12 -1.77 5.42 10.85
CA THR A 12 -1.35 4.47 11.89
C THR A 12 0.00 3.84 11.56
N ASP A 13 0.60 3.17 12.53
CA ASP A 13 1.96 2.59 12.42
C ASP A 13 1.96 1.17 11.81
N TRP A 14 0.91 0.79 11.11
CA TRP A 14 0.75 -0.57 10.59
C TRP A 14 1.90 -1.04 9.68
N ARG A 15 2.54 -0.11 8.96
CA ARG A 15 3.70 -0.43 8.11
C ARG A 15 4.90 -0.82 8.94
N GLU A 16 5.20 0.00 9.95
CA GLU A 16 6.30 -0.24 10.88
C GLU A 16 6.08 -1.54 11.67
N GLU A 17 4.84 -1.83 12.05
CA GLU A 17 4.49 -3.09 12.73
C GLU A 17 4.79 -4.30 11.84
N ILE A 18 4.35 -4.31 10.58
CA ILE A 18 4.66 -5.39 9.63
C ILE A 18 6.17 -5.53 9.44
N ILE A 19 6.88 -4.42 9.20
CA ILE A 19 8.32 -4.42 8.98
C ILE A 19 9.07 -4.99 10.19
N ASN A 20 8.70 -4.55 11.40
CA ASN A 20 9.34 -4.99 12.63
C ASN A 20 9.07 -6.47 12.92
N LEU A 21 7.84 -6.93 12.75
CA LEU A 21 7.48 -8.33 12.94
C LEU A 21 8.23 -9.23 11.95
N CYS A 22 8.30 -8.84 10.68
CA CYS A 22 9.06 -9.60 9.68
C CYS A 22 10.58 -9.63 9.98
N LYS A 23 11.14 -8.52 10.49
CA LYS A 23 12.53 -8.48 10.92
C LYS A 23 12.80 -9.38 12.13
N ASN A 24 11.91 -9.38 13.12
CA ASN A 24 12.03 -10.24 14.30
C ASN A 24 12.02 -11.73 13.93
N ASP A 25 11.23 -12.08 12.93
CA ASP A 25 11.19 -13.45 12.38
C ASP A 25 12.31 -13.73 11.36
N ASN A 26 13.23 -12.78 11.13
CA ASN A 26 14.33 -12.89 10.16
C ASN A 26 13.88 -13.22 8.73
N LEU A 27 12.70 -12.76 8.33
CA LEU A 27 12.19 -12.99 6.98
C LEU A 27 12.96 -12.16 5.95
N ASN A 28 13.38 -12.77 4.85
CA ASN A 28 14.15 -12.12 3.80
C ASN A 28 13.24 -11.31 2.86
N ILE A 29 12.81 -10.13 3.33
CA ILE A 29 11.86 -9.24 2.64
C ILE A 29 12.44 -7.84 2.51
N SER A 30 12.24 -7.23 1.35
CA SER A 30 12.45 -5.80 1.09
C SER A 30 11.10 -5.08 1.01
N PHE A 31 10.96 -3.97 1.72
CA PHE A 31 9.73 -3.18 1.75
C PHE A 31 9.91 -1.83 1.05
N SER A 32 8.86 -1.42 0.36
CA SER A 32 8.70 -0.08 -0.19
C SER A 32 7.31 0.46 0.12
N SER A 33 7.15 1.78 0.09
CA SER A 33 5.89 2.46 0.40
C SER A 33 5.77 3.77 -0.38
N PRO A 34 4.58 4.39 -0.47
CA PRO A 34 4.43 5.75 -0.97
C PRO A 34 5.14 6.75 -0.06
N ILE A 35 5.13 8.01 -0.45
CA ILE A 35 5.50 9.11 0.44
C ILE A 35 4.41 9.23 1.52
N THR A 36 4.76 8.94 2.76
CA THR A 36 3.83 8.96 3.90
C THR A 36 3.77 10.30 4.62
N ASN A 37 4.74 11.19 4.38
CA ASN A 37 4.66 12.56 4.84
C ASN A 37 3.63 13.31 4.00
N HIS A 38 2.47 13.58 4.60
CA HIS A 38 1.31 14.17 3.92
C HIS A 38 1.62 15.55 3.33
N GLU A 39 2.28 16.43 4.09
CA GLU A 39 2.63 17.77 3.66
C GLU A 39 3.60 17.76 2.47
N ALA A 40 4.64 16.94 2.53
CA ALA A 40 5.59 16.79 1.44
C ALA A 40 4.92 16.21 0.19
N SER A 41 4.05 15.22 0.35
CA SER A 41 3.30 14.61 -0.75
C SER A 41 2.36 15.60 -1.44
N ASP A 42 1.65 16.43 -0.67
CA ASP A 42 0.70 17.40 -1.23
C ASP A 42 1.39 18.60 -1.89
N ASN A 43 2.54 19.02 -1.38
CA ASN A 43 3.21 20.26 -1.82
C ASN A 43 4.35 20.04 -2.82
N CYS A 44 4.84 18.83 -3.03
CA CYS A 44 6.00 18.56 -3.88
C CYS A 44 5.86 19.16 -5.29
N GLY A 45 4.67 19.14 -5.87
CA GLY A 45 4.43 19.65 -7.21
C GLY A 45 4.67 21.16 -7.32
N VAL A 46 4.10 21.95 -6.42
CA VAL A 46 4.24 23.39 -6.41
C VAL A 46 5.61 23.87 -5.91
N GLU A 47 6.22 23.13 -4.98
CA GLU A 47 7.57 23.42 -4.50
C GLU A 47 8.63 23.20 -5.59
N ILE A 48 8.49 22.15 -6.39
CA ILE A 48 9.47 21.80 -7.42
C ILE A 48 9.19 22.50 -8.76
N LEU A 49 7.91 22.55 -9.18
CA LEU A 49 7.51 23.02 -10.52
C LEU A 49 6.90 24.42 -10.56
N GLY A 50 6.76 25.06 -9.41
CA GLY A 50 6.17 26.40 -9.30
C GLY A 50 4.71 26.40 -8.89
N LYS A 51 4.27 27.57 -8.41
CA LYS A 51 2.94 27.79 -7.85
C LYS A 51 1.83 27.63 -8.89
N GLU A 52 0.66 27.24 -8.41
CA GLU A 52 -0.58 27.18 -9.18
C GLU A 52 -1.69 27.94 -8.46
N GLU A 53 -2.51 28.68 -9.21
CA GLU A 53 -3.64 29.42 -8.65
C GLU A 53 -4.82 28.49 -8.31
N LYS A 54 -5.07 27.48 -9.15
CA LYS A 54 -6.17 26.52 -8.96
C LYS A 54 -5.71 25.30 -8.20
N LYS A 55 -6.48 24.93 -7.19
CA LYS A 55 -6.23 23.72 -6.38
C LYS A 55 -6.12 22.46 -7.23
N PHE A 56 -6.94 22.32 -8.27
CA PHE A 56 -6.88 21.19 -9.20
C PHE A 56 -5.47 21.01 -9.80
N TRP A 57 -4.84 22.08 -10.27
CA TRP A 57 -3.51 21.98 -10.88
C TRP A 57 -2.41 21.75 -9.85
N LYS A 58 -2.58 22.32 -8.64
CA LYS A 58 -1.68 22.02 -7.52
C LYS A 58 -1.69 20.52 -7.20
N ASP A 59 -2.89 19.94 -7.03
CA ASP A 59 -3.05 18.51 -6.72
C ASP A 59 -2.54 17.65 -7.88
N SER A 60 -2.80 18.03 -9.13
CA SER A 60 -2.35 17.32 -10.33
C SER A 60 -0.82 17.24 -10.41
N LYS A 61 -0.12 18.35 -10.16
CA LYS A 61 1.36 18.34 -10.12
C LYS A 61 1.91 17.41 -9.08
N GLY A 62 1.39 17.44 -7.86
CA GLY A 62 1.81 16.55 -6.78
C GLY A 62 1.53 15.09 -7.09
N ALA A 63 0.30 14.80 -7.51
CA ALA A 63 -0.11 13.43 -7.86
C ALA A 63 0.74 12.84 -9.00
N ASN A 64 1.05 13.62 -10.03
CA ASN A 64 1.87 13.16 -11.15
C ASN A 64 3.30 12.82 -10.71
N ILE A 65 3.93 13.64 -9.86
CA ILE A 65 5.27 13.35 -9.32
C ILE A 65 5.25 12.11 -8.45
N ASN A 66 4.30 12.03 -7.50
CA ASN A 66 4.18 10.88 -6.60
C ASN A 66 3.91 9.57 -7.35
N SER A 67 3.16 9.65 -8.46
CA SER A 67 2.84 8.49 -9.29
C SER A 67 4.08 7.82 -9.90
N ILE A 68 5.17 8.55 -10.12
CA ILE A 68 6.43 7.99 -10.63
C ILE A 68 6.96 6.94 -9.64
N LYS A 69 7.03 7.30 -8.36
CA LYS A 69 7.49 6.40 -7.30
C LYS A 69 6.52 5.23 -7.11
N THR A 70 5.23 5.52 -6.98
CA THR A 70 4.20 4.52 -6.71
C THR A 70 4.12 3.48 -7.81
N ARG A 71 4.03 3.90 -9.06
CA ARG A 71 3.95 2.99 -10.20
C ARG A 71 5.21 2.13 -10.35
N LYS A 72 6.39 2.72 -10.16
CA LYS A 72 7.66 1.98 -10.18
C LYS A 72 7.68 0.93 -9.09
N ALA A 73 7.34 1.31 -7.85
CA ALA A 73 7.35 0.41 -6.71
C ALA A 73 6.36 -0.76 -6.87
N ILE A 74 5.14 -0.50 -7.36
CA ILE A 74 4.16 -1.56 -7.64
C ILE A 74 4.66 -2.50 -8.75
N LYS A 75 5.27 -1.97 -9.82
CA LYS A 75 5.84 -2.80 -10.89
C LYS A 75 6.94 -3.72 -10.39
N ASP A 76 7.79 -3.24 -9.50
CA ASP A 76 8.93 -3.98 -8.96
C ASP A 76 8.55 -4.95 -7.83
N ALA A 77 7.40 -4.77 -7.21
CA ALA A 77 6.94 -5.61 -6.13
C ALA A 77 6.52 -7.01 -6.60
N ASP A 78 6.77 -8.02 -5.78
CA ASP A 78 6.22 -9.37 -5.92
C ASP A 78 4.82 -9.45 -5.32
N ILE A 79 4.63 -8.77 -4.19
CA ILE A 79 3.35 -8.68 -3.47
C ILE A 79 3.05 -7.21 -3.16
N VAL A 80 1.78 -6.82 -3.34
CA VAL A 80 1.26 -5.52 -2.93
C VAL A 80 0.31 -5.73 -1.75
N ILE A 81 0.61 -5.09 -0.62
CA ILE A 81 -0.25 -5.11 0.56
C ILE A 81 -0.97 -3.77 0.62
N VAL A 82 -2.30 -3.80 0.70
CA VAL A 82 -3.14 -2.60 0.66
C VAL A 82 -4.00 -2.55 1.92
N LYS A 83 -3.78 -1.53 2.77
CA LYS A 83 -4.58 -1.34 3.97
C LYS A 83 -5.60 -0.22 3.79
N PHE A 84 -6.86 -0.55 4.05
CA PHE A 84 -7.98 0.38 4.17
C PHE A 84 -8.25 0.62 5.65
N GLY A 85 -8.02 1.86 6.09
CA GLY A 85 -8.26 2.26 7.47
C GLY A 85 -9.69 2.73 7.73
N GLU A 86 -10.00 2.96 9.00
CA GLU A 86 -11.36 3.33 9.44
C GLU A 86 -11.63 4.84 9.32
N LYS A 87 -10.59 5.65 9.46
CA LYS A 87 -10.72 7.10 9.67
C LYS A 87 -11.09 7.87 8.40
N TYR A 88 -10.57 7.48 7.25
CA TYR A 88 -10.80 8.15 5.97
C TYR A 88 -11.02 7.14 4.86
N LYS A 89 -11.65 7.58 3.78
CA LYS A 89 -11.77 6.78 2.55
C LYS A 89 -10.43 6.82 1.79
N GLN A 90 -9.85 5.66 1.54
CA GLN A 90 -8.59 5.52 0.81
C GLN A 90 -8.85 5.15 -0.65
N TRP A 91 -9.40 6.09 -1.42
CA TRP A 91 -9.67 5.85 -2.85
C TRP A 91 -8.40 5.58 -3.65
N ASN A 92 -7.30 6.26 -3.30
CA ASN A 92 -6.01 6.03 -3.94
C ASN A 92 -5.45 4.62 -3.64
N ALA A 93 -5.75 4.06 -2.48
CA ALA A 93 -5.41 2.67 -2.16
C ALA A 93 -6.19 1.68 -3.04
N ALA A 94 -7.46 1.95 -3.31
CA ALA A 94 -8.25 1.15 -4.26
C ALA A 94 -7.70 1.25 -5.69
N PHE A 95 -7.24 2.43 -6.10
CA PHE A 95 -6.55 2.62 -7.38
C PHE A 95 -5.26 1.81 -7.46
N ASP A 96 -4.43 1.83 -6.41
CA ASP A 96 -3.20 1.05 -6.33
C ASP A 96 -3.48 -0.46 -6.43
N ALA A 97 -4.52 -0.95 -5.72
CA ALA A 97 -4.95 -2.34 -5.80
C ALA A 97 -5.36 -2.74 -7.22
N GLY A 98 -6.15 -1.90 -7.90
CA GLY A 98 -6.55 -2.11 -9.29
C GLY A 98 -5.37 -2.11 -10.25
N PHE A 99 -4.42 -1.20 -10.07
CA PHE A 99 -3.20 -1.15 -10.86
C PHE A 99 -2.33 -2.39 -10.66
N ALA A 100 -2.17 -2.84 -9.41
CA ALA A 100 -1.47 -4.08 -9.09
C ALA A 100 -2.14 -5.31 -9.72
N ALA A 101 -3.48 -5.37 -9.64
CA ALA A 101 -4.27 -6.45 -10.27
C ALA A 101 -4.07 -6.50 -11.79
N ALA A 102 -4.10 -5.34 -12.46
CA ALA A 102 -3.86 -5.25 -13.91
C ALA A 102 -2.45 -5.70 -14.32
N LEU A 103 -1.48 -5.63 -13.40
CA LEU A 103 -0.12 -6.12 -13.59
C LEU A 103 0.06 -7.58 -13.13
N ASN A 104 -1.01 -8.28 -12.80
CA ASN A 104 -1.00 -9.66 -12.28
C ASN A 104 -0.15 -9.83 -11.01
N LYS A 105 -0.10 -8.82 -10.14
CA LYS A 105 0.58 -8.92 -8.84
C LYS A 105 -0.29 -9.67 -7.85
N SER A 106 0.34 -10.40 -6.94
CA SER A 106 -0.34 -10.91 -5.74
C SER A 106 -0.71 -9.75 -4.83
N ILE A 107 -1.95 -9.71 -4.36
CA ILE A 107 -2.46 -8.63 -3.53
C ILE A 107 -2.95 -9.20 -2.21
N ILE A 108 -2.52 -8.60 -1.10
CA ILE A 108 -3.08 -8.87 0.23
C ILE A 108 -3.78 -7.60 0.68
N VAL A 109 -5.06 -7.69 0.98
CA VAL A 109 -5.87 -6.55 1.46
C VAL A 109 -6.05 -6.65 2.96
N ILE A 110 -5.97 -5.53 3.65
CA ILE A 110 -6.28 -5.42 5.09
C ILE A 110 -7.44 -4.44 5.24
N HIS A 111 -8.55 -4.89 5.82
CA HIS A 111 -9.65 -4.05 6.25
C HIS A 111 -10.50 -4.77 7.31
N ASN A 112 -11.32 -4.00 8.03
CA ASN A 112 -12.30 -4.54 8.96
C ASN A 112 -13.56 -5.08 8.23
N ASP A 113 -14.40 -5.80 8.98
CA ASP A 113 -15.62 -6.41 8.45
C ASP A 113 -16.65 -5.38 7.94
N GLU A 114 -16.66 -4.16 8.48
CA GLU A 114 -17.56 -3.09 8.06
C GLU A 114 -17.35 -2.63 6.61
N HIS A 115 -16.13 -2.75 6.12
CA HIS A 115 -15.78 -2.36 4.75
C HIS A 115 -15.97 -3.46 3.70
N GLN A 116 -16.37 -4.64 4.10
CA GLN A 116 -16.48 -5.81 3.22
C GLN A 116 -17.35 -5.54 1.98
N HIS A 117 -18.51 -4.94 2.16
CA HIS A 117 -19.38 -4.64 1.01
C HIS A 117 -18.81 -3.57 0.08
N ALA A 118 -18.25 -2.50 0.65
CA ALA A 118 -17.67 -1.41 -0.14
C ALA A 118 -16.42 -1.84 -0.93
N LEU A 119 -15.66 -2.80 -0.40
CA LEU A 119 -14.41 -3.28 -0.99
C LEU A 119 -14.55 -4.64 -1.70
N LYS A 120 -15.77 -5.12 -1.94
CA LYS A 120 -15.99 -6.45 -2.52
C LYS A 120 -15.25 -6.73 -3.82
N GLU A 121 -15.11 -5.72 -4.68
CA GLU A 121 -14.40 -5.88 -5.96
C GLU A 121 -12.88 -5.84 -5.77
N VAL A 122 -12.38 -5.05 -4.82
CA VAL A 122 -10.98 -5.06 -4.43
C VAL A 122 -10.61 -6.42 -3.81
N ASP A 123 -11.47 -6.92 -2.91
CA ASP A 123 -11.32 -8.24 -2.28
C ASP A 123 -11.33 -9.37 -3.32
N ALA A 124 -12.19 -9.27 -4.34
CA ALA A 124 -12.26 -10.25 -5.42
C ALA A 124 -10.96 -10.33 -6.25
N ALA A 125 -10.19 -9.26 -6.33
CA ALA A 125 -8.90 -9.23 -7.00
C ALA A 125 -7.73 -9.66 -6.09
N ALA A 126 -7.96 -9.80 -4.79
CA ALA A 126 -6.93 -10.13 -3.82
C ALA A 126 -6.66 -11.64 -3.72
N SER A 127 -5.41 -11.99 -3.45
CA SER A 127 -5.00 -13.36 -3.09
C SER A 127 -5.40 -13.72 -1.67
N ALA A 128 -5.46 -12.72 -0.78
CA ALA A 128 -5.92 -12.86 0.60
C ALA A 128 -6.52 -11.55 1.11
N VAL A 129 -7.52 -11.68 1.99
CA VAL A 129 -8.09 -10.57 2.75
C VAL A 129 -7.83 -10.83 4.22
N ALA A 130 -6.99 -9.99 4.82
CA ALA A 130 -6.60 -10.07 6.22
C ALA A 130 -7.36 -9.04 7.06
N LYS A 131 -7.57 -9.33 8.33
CA LYS A 131 -8.19 -8.41 9.30
C LYS A 131 -7.19 -7.46 9.93
N ASP A 132 -5.94 -7.90 10.04
CA ASP A 132 -4.88 -7.16 10.70
C ASP A 132 -3.49 -7.48 10.12
N GLN A 133 -2.50 -6.73 10.58
CA GLN A 133 -1.11 -6.90 10.17
C GLN A 133 -0.48 -8.21 10.66
N TYR A 134 -0.96 -8.80 11.74
CA TYR A 134 -0.44 -10.08 12.25
C TYR A 134 -0.79 -11.23 11.30
N GLN A 135 -2.01 -11.24 10.75
CA GLN A 135 -2.39 -12.20 9.73
C GLN A 135 -1.53 -12.06 8.47
N VAL A 136 -1.21 -10.82 8.08
CA VAL A 136 -0.32 -10.56 6.93
C VAL A 136 1.06 -11.16 7.17
N VAL A 137 1.68 -10.90 8.32
CA VAL A 137 3.00 -11.45 8.66
C VAL A 137 3.00 -12.97 8.64
N ARG A 138 1.95 -13.61 9.15
CA ARG A 138 1.79 -15.07 9.09
C ARG A 138 1.69 -15.59 7.66
N ILE A 139 0.98 -14.89 6.78
CA ILE A 139 0.93 -15.22 5.35
C ILE A 139 2.32 -15.15 4.73
N LEU A 140 3.05 -14.06 4.97
CA LEU A 140 4.40 -13.86 4.44
C LEU A 140 5.38 -14.93 4.94
N LYS A 141 5.31 -15.25 6.23
CA LYS A 141 6.11 -16.34 6.82
C LYS A 141 5.81 -17.67 6.15
N TYR A 142 4.53 -18.03 6.02
CA TYR A 142 4.12 -19.24 5.35
C TYR A 142 4.62 -19.34 3.90
N ILE A 143 4.53 -18.23 3.13
CA ILE A 143 5.01 -18.18 1.74
C ILE A 143 6.52 -18.45 1.65
N LEU A 144 7.29 -17.91 2.60
CA LEU A 144 8.76 -18.02 2.59
C LEU A 144 9.27 -19.33 3.18
N GLU A 145 8.63 -19.84 4.23
CA GLU A 145 9.13 -20.98 5.01
C GLU A 145 8.36 -22.30 4.71
N GLY A 146 7.16 -22.20 4.16
CA GLY A 146 6.29 -23.36 3.90
C GLY A 146 5.75 -24.02 5.17
N SER A 147 5.78 -23.34 6.31
CA SER A 147 5.31 -23.85 7.59
C SER A 147 4.42 -22.85 8.32
N LEU A 148 3.58 -23.35 9.23
CA LEU A 148 2.69 -22.54 10.07
C LEU A 148 3.25 -22.26 11.48
N ASN A 149 4.40 -22.82 11.78
CA ASN A 149 5.03 -22.73 13.11
C ASN A 149 6.06 -21.60 13.19
#